data_dec9608461786b84f40103cd41b7e971
#
_entry.id   dec9608461786b84f40103cd41b7e971
#
_cell.length_a   1.000
_cell.length_b   1.000
_cell.length_c   1.000
_cell.angle_alpha   90.00
_cell.angle_beta   90.00
_cell.angle_gamma   90.00
#
_symmetry.space_group_name_H-M   'P 1'
#
loop_
_entity.id
_entity.type
_entity.pdbx_description
1 polymer ?
#
loop_
_entity_poly.entity_id
_entity_poly.type
_entity_poly.pdbx_seq_one_letter_code
_entity_poly.pdbx_strand_id
1 'polypeptide(L)'
;QALSGENQEGTEAGQEDLGAEANVSNTPSDEMFAALRIDITEAREKQLEHYQEIVASEDVSAEMKSEAFAKMEELNEQSKQIQVLESLLKNQFGYEDVIVHPVNESNYNIIVKADSLSNQEANEIMRKTAETLGNGNVTVEFAKR
;
A
#
# COMPACT_ATOMS: atom_id res chain seq x y z
N GLN A 1 14.26 6.64 -11.75
CA GLN A 1 14.41 6.47 -11.48
C GLN A 1 14.46 6.53 -11.17
N ALA A 2 13.55 6.52 -11.91
CA ALA A 2 13.42 6.35 -11.66
C ALA A 2 13.32 6.65 -11.44
N LEU A 3 12.90 6.71 -11.78
CA LEU A 3 12.66 6.62 -11.42
C LEU A 3 12.91 6.92 -11.31
N SER A 4 12.41 7.21 -11.76
CA SER A 4 12.51 7.16 -11.56
C SER A 4 12.70 7.55 -11.48
N GLY A 5 12.31 8.06 -12.24
CA GLY A 5 12.30 7.74 -12.01
C GLY A 5 12.52 8.23 -12.21
N GLU A 6 12.14 8.24 -12.34
CA GLU A 6 12.22 8.15 -12.39
C GLU A 6 12.45 8.25 -12.47
N ASN A 7 12.09 8.84 -13.09
CA ASN A 7 12.18 8.68 -13.07
C ASN A 7 12.35 8.97 -13.37
N GLN A 8 11.81 9.08 -13.86
CA GLN A 8 11.79 8.80 -14.05
C GLN A 8 11.91 8.97 -14.20
N GLU A 9 11.54 9.29 -14.78
CA GLU A 9 11.47 9.03 -14.94
C GLU A 9 11.59 8.92 -14.68
N GLY A 10 11.22 10.05 -15.61
CA GLY A 10 11.11 9.26 -15.42
C GLY A 10 11.18 9.36 -15.45
N THR A 11 10.87 9.58 -15.80
CA THR A 11 10.78 8.96 -15.70
C THR A 11 11.04 8.95 -15.73
N GLU A 12 10.58 8.92 -16.20
CA GLU A 12 10.57 8.28 -16.16
C GLU A 12 10.90 7.88 -15.83
N ALA A 13 10.39 8.81 -16.69
CA ALA A 13 10.66 8.04 -16.45
C ALA A 13 10.82 7.68 -16.16
N GLY A 14 10.59 8.18 -16.61
CA GLY A 14 10.64 7.10 -16.25
C GLY A 14 10.72 6.81 -16.07
N GLN A 15 10.44 6.68 -16.21
CA GLN A 15 10.47 5.80 -16.07
C GLN A 15 10.74 5.28 -15.80
N GLU A 16 10.39 5.54 -16.11
CA GLU A 16 10.56 4.68 -15.84
C GLU A 16 10.91 4.18 -15.29
N ASP A 17 10.67 4.30 -15.49
CA ASP A 17 10.97 3.43 -15.01
C ASP A 17 11.20 3.03 -14.53
N LEU A 18 10.65 2.70 -14.50
CA LEU A 18 10.82 1.85 -13.90
C LEU A 18 11.05 1.32 -13.72
N GLY A 19 10.68 1.26 -13.80
CA GLY A 19 10.76 0.40 -13.62
C GLY A 19 10.54 0.10 -13.51
N ALA A 20 10.14 -0.15 -13.57
CA ALA A 20 9.78 -0.52 -13.56
C ALA A 20 9.34 -0.47 -13.95
N GLU A 21 8.95 -0.56 -13.74
CA GLU A 21 8.29 -0.18 -14.46
C GLU A 21 7.75 -0.73 -15.51
N ALA A 22 7.87 -1.11 -16.04
CA ALA A 22 7.59 -1.65 -17.35
C ALA A 22 7.08 -3.06 -17.33
N ASN A 23 7.36 -3.77 -16.31
CA ASN A 23 6.93 -5.16 -16.15
C ASN A 23 5.43 -5.27 -16.00
N VAL A 24 4.82 -4.23 -15.55
CA VAL A 24 3.38 -4.19 -15.33
C VAL A 24 2.64 -4.22 -16.66
N SER A 25 3.30 -3.86 -17.75
CA SER A 25 2.67 -3.68 -19.04
C SER A 25 2.05 -4.94 -19.64
N ASN A 26 2.50 -6.12 -19.23
CA ASN A 26 2.02 -7.37 -19.79
C ASN A 26 0.80 -7.94 -19.09
N THR A 27 0.42 -7.36 -17.96
CA THR A 27 -0.74 -7.81 -17.19
C THR A 27 -1.78 -6.70 -17.20
N PRO A 28 -3.02 -6.99 -17.58
CA PRO A 28 -4.06 -5.96 -17.51
C PRO A 28 -4.11 -5.40 -16.09
N SER A 29 -4.14 -4.07 -15.97
CA SER A 29 -4.08 -3.44 -14.65
C SER A 29 -5.28 -3.81 -13.79
N ASP A 30 -6.45 -4.06 -14.40
CA ASP A 30 -7.62 -4.48 -13.63
C ASP A 30 -7.38 -5.81 -12.94
N GLU A 31 -6.79 -6.77 -13.66
CA GLU A 31 -6.49 -8.09 -13.09
C GLU A 31 -5.43 -7.97 -12.00
N MET A 32 -4.41 -7.17 -12.25
CA MET A 32 -3.33 -6.97 -11.29
C MET A 32 -3.86 -6.34 -10.00
N PHE A 33 -4.69 -5.32 -10.13
CA PHE A 33 -5.25 -4.66 -8.96
C PHE A 33 -6.14 -5.61 -8.17
N ALA A 34 -6.98 -6.38 -8.86
CA ALA A 34 -7.85 -7.35 -8.19
C ALA A 34 -7.03 -8.40 -7.45
N ALA A 35 -6.00 -8.93 -8.11
CA ALA A 35 -5.15 -9.95 -7.50
C ALA A 35 -4.42 -9.41 -6.28
N LEU A 36 -3.90 -8.19 -6.39
CA LEU A 36 -3.16 -7.58 -5.28
C LEU A 36 -4.07 -7.30 -4.10
N ARG A 37 -5.30 -6.87 -4.35
CA ARG A 37 -6.26 -6.65 -3.26
C ARG A 37 -6.58 -7.95 -2.53
N ILE A 38 -6.71 -9.04 -3.26
CA ILE A 38 -6.92 -10.36 -2.66
C ILE A 38 -5.73 -10.73 -1.78
N ASP A 39 -4.51 -10.56 -2.32
CA ASP A 39 -3.29 -10.89 -1.57
C ASP A 39 -3.18 -10.08 -0.28
N ILE A 40 -3.48 -8.79 -0.34
CA ILE A 40 -3.43 -7.92 0.83
C ILE A 40 -4.44 -8.38 1.88
N THR A 41 -5.66 -8.68 1.44
CA THR A 41 -6.72 -9.12 2.33
C THR A 41 -6.36 -10.43 2.99
N GLU A 42 -5.85 -11.39 2.22
CA GLU A 42 -5.47 -12.69 2.74
C GLU A 42 -4.33 -12.58 3.75
N ALA A 43 -3.35 -11.75 3.45
CA ALA A 43 -2.22 -11.54 4.36
C ALA A 43 -2.70 -10.97 5.69
N ARG A 44 -3.59 -9.98 5.63
CA ARG A 44 -4.13 -9.37 6.85
C ARG A 44 -4.95 -10.38 7.64
N GLU A 45 -5.76 -11.18 6.96
CA GLU A 45 -6.58 -12.17 7.65
C GLU A 45 -5.72 -13.24 8.33
N LYS A 46 -4.62 -13.63 7.71
CA LYS A 46 -3.70 -14.57 8.32
C LYS A 46 -3.06 -13.99 9.58
N GLN A 47 -2.70 -12.73 9.55
CA GLN A 47 -2.14 -12.06 10.73
C GLN A 47 -3.17 -11.99 11.85
N LEU A 48 -4.40 -11.63 11.51
CA LEU A 48 -5.48 -11.57 12.51
C LEU A 48 -5.72 -12.94 13.11
N GLU A 49 -5.75 -13.98 12.29
CA GLU A 49 -5.96 -15.35 12.75
C GLU A 49 -4.85 -15.76 13.72
N HIS A 50 -3.61 -15.43 13.38
CA HIS A 50 -2.46 -15.73 14.24
C HIS A 50 -2.63 -15.11 15.63
N TYR A 51 -2.99 -13.84 15.67
CA TYR A 51 -3.17 -13.16 16.96
C TYR A 51 -4.39 -13.70 17.71
N GLN A 52 -5.46 -14.07 16.99
CA GLN A 52 -6.63 -14.67 17.63
C GLN A 52 -6.28 -15.99 18.29
N GLU A 53 -5.40 -16.78 17.67
CA GLU A 53 -4.95 -18.04 18.26
C GLU A 53 -4.20 -17.79 19.57
N ILE A 54 -3.39 -16.74 19.62
CA ILE A 54 -2.68 -16.39 20.84
C ILE A 54 -3.67 -15.99 21.93
N VAL A 55 -4.65 -15.16 21.59
CA VAL A 55 -5.65 -14.71 22.57
C VAL A 55 -6.46 -15.89 23.10
N ALA A 56 -6.74 -16.88 22.26
CA ALA A 56 -7.53 -18.05 22.67
C ALA A 56 -6.72 -19.13 23.37
N SER A 57 -5.41 -19.05 23.35
CA SER A 57 -4.54 -20.09 23.93
C SER A 57 -4.54 -20.01 25.44
N GLU A 58 -4.54 -21.17 26.09
CA GLU A 58 -4.42 -21.23 27.55
C GLU A 58 -2.97 -21.29 28.00
N ASP A 59 -2.05 -21.51 27.06
CA ASP A 59 -0.64 -21.73 27.38
C ASP A 59 0.21 -20.47 27.33
N VAL A 60 -0.39 -19.33 27.00
CA VAL A 60 0.36 -18.07 26.91
C VAL A 60 -0.03 -17.16 28.07
N SER A 61 0.89 -16.25 28.42
CA SER A 61 0.67 -15.33 29.53
C SER A 61 -0.40 -14.30 29.19
N ALA A 62 -0.97 -13.68 30.23
CA ALA A 62 -1.93 -12.61 30.05
C ALA A 62 -1.30 -11.43 29.31
N GLU A 63 -0.01 -11.20 29.54
CA GLU A 63 0.72 -10.13 28.86
C GLU A 63 0.78 -10.38 27.36
N MET A 64 1.08 -11.61 26.96
CA MET A 64 1.13 -11.96 25.53
C MET A 64 -0.23 -11.84 24.88
N LYS A 65 -1.29 -12.23 25.60
CA LYS A 65 -2.66 -12.07 25.08
C LYS A 65 -3.00 -10.61 24.87
N SER A 66 -2.61 -9.77 25.82
CA SER A 66 -2.85 -8.33 25.72
C SER A 66 -2.14 -7.72 24.54
N GLU A 67 -0.89 -8.12 24.31
CA GLU A 67 -0.13 -7.66 23.15
C GLU A 67 -0.77 -8.10 21.84
N ALA A 68 -1.23 -9.36 21.78
CA ALA A 68 -1.88 -9.86 20.58
C ALA A 68 -3.16 -9.09 20.29
N PHE A 69 -3.93 -8.79 21.34
CA PHE A 69 -5.15 -8.01 21.19
C PHE A 69 -4.86 -6.62 20.64
N ALA A 70 -3.81 -5.99 21.19
CA ALA A 70 -3.40 -4.66 20.73
C ALA A 70 -2.98 -4.69 19.26
N LYS A 71 -2.28 -5.75 18.84
CA LYS A 71 -1.88 -5.90 17.44
C LYS A 71 -3.09 -6.06 16.51
N MET A 72 -4.11 -6.79 16.96
CA MET A 72 -5.32 -6.93 16.17
C MET A 72 -6.00 -5.57 15.98
N GLU A 73 -6.05 -4.77 17.03
CA GLU A 73 -6.62 -3.43 16.92
C GLU A 73 -5.82 -2.55 15.99
N GLU A 74 -4.49 -2.64 16.04
CA GLU A 74 -3.62 -1.89 15.12
C GLU A 74 -3.88 -2.26 13.68
N LEU A 75 -4.04 -3.56 13.40
CA LEU A 75 -4.31 -4.02 12.04
C LEU A 75 -5.64 -3.50 11.52
N ASN A 76 -6.66 -3.53 12.37
CA ASN A 76 -7.97 -3.04 11.98
C ASN A 76 -7.95 -1.54 11.75
N GLU A 77 -7.27 -0.80 12.61
CA GLU A 77 -7.17 0.65 12.46
C GLU A 77 -6.38 1.00 11.19
N GLN A 78 -5.28 0.29 10.95
CA GLN A 78 -4.48 0.50 9.74
C GLN A 78 -5.33 0.28 8.49
N SER A 79 -6.15 -0.78 8.50
CA SER A 79 -7.01 -1.09 7.35
C SER A 79 -7.98 0.05 7.08
N LYS A 80 -8.57 0.62 8.13
CA LYS A 80 -9.49 1.75 7.97
C LYS A 80 -8.78 2.97 7.41
N GLN A 81 -7.61 3.27 7.94
CA GLN A 81 -6.86 4.44 7.48
C GLN A 81 -6.38 4.28 6.03
N ILE A 82 -6.03 3.06 5.66
CA ILE A 82 -5.66 2.78 4.27
C ILE A 82 -6.85 3.04 3.34
N GLN A 83 -8.04 2.61 3.72
CA GLN A 83 -9.22 2.86 2.89
C GLN A 83 -9.50 4.35 2.75
N VAL A 84 -9.36 5.09 3.83
CA VAL A 84 -9.55 6.54 3.79
C VAL A 84 -8.54 7.18 2.85
N LEU A 85 -7.28 6.78 2.96
CA LEU A 85 -6.22 7.33 2.12
C LEU A 85 -6.46 7.00 0.64
N GLU A 86 -6.84 5.76 0.34
CA GLU A 86 -7.12 5.36 -1.04
C GLU A 86 -8.24 6.23 -1.63
N SER A 87 -9.31 6.43 -0.87
CA SER A 87 -10.42 7.26 -1.32
C SER A 87 -10.00 8.70 -1.54
N LEU A 88 -9.21 9.22 -0.61
CA LEU A 88 -8.73 10.59 -0.68
C LEU A 88 -7.86 10.80 -1.93
N LEU A 89 -6.94 9.89 -2.20
CA LEU A 89 -6.06 10.00 -3.34
C LEU A 89 -6.83 9.87 -4.66
N LYS A 90 -7.80 8.97 -4.71
CA LYS A 90 -8.64 8.83 -5.90
C LYS A 90 -9.40 10.13 -6.17
N ASN A 91 -9.97 10.73 -5.14
CA ASN A 91 -10.76 11.93 -5.31
C ASN A 91 -9.92 13.15 -5.63
N GLN A 92 -8.78 13.27 -4.98
CA GLN A 92 -7.92 14.44 -5.15
C GLN A 92 -7.29 14.49 -6.53
N PHE A 93 -6.83 13.36 -7.03
CA PHE A 93 -6.08 13.30 -8.28
C PHE A 93 -6.90 12.73 -9.44
N GLY A 94 -8.07 12.17 -9.16
CA GLY A 94 -8.92 11.61 -10.19
C GLY A 94 -8.42 10.29 -10.75
N TYR A 95 -7.63 9.54 -9.98
CA TYR A 95 -7.16 8.22 -10.42
C TYR A 95 -8.33 7.24 -10.51
N GLU A 96 -8.22 6.33 -11.48
CA GLU A 96 -9.25 5.32 -11.65
C GLU A 96 -9.28 4.35 -10.46
N ASP A 97 -8.11 4.01 -9.93
CA ASP A 97 -8.00 3.19 -8.73
C ASP A 97 -6.67 3.48 -8.05
N VAL A 98 -6.59 3.17 -6.77
CA VAL A 98 -5.39 3.34 -5.96
C VAL A 98 -5.32 2.19 -4.97
N ILE A 99 -4.14 1.59 -4.84
CA ILE A 99 -3.88 0.59 -3.80
C ILE A 99 -2.77 1.11 -2.90
N VAL A 100 -3.04 1.10 -1.60
CA VAL A 100 -2.04 1.37 -0.59
C VAL A 100 -1.70 0.03 0.05
N HIS A 101 -0.52 -0.48 -0.27
CA HIS A 101 -0.07 -1.82 0.12
C HIS A 101 0.92 -1.73 1.27
N PRO A 102 0.57 -2.19 2.48
CA PRO A 102 1.55 -2.24 3.57
C PRO A 102 2.50 -3.40 3.31
N VAL A 103 3.78 -3.08 3.11
CA VAL A 103 4.79 -4.07 2.81
C VAL A 103 5.33 -4.71 4.08
N ASN A 104 5.49 -3.87 5.11
CA ASN A 104 5.87 -4.33 6.45
C ASN A 104 5.40 -3.28 7.43
N GLU A 105 5.85 -3.32 8.68
CA GLU A 105 5.36 -2.41 9.70
C GLU A 105 5.66 -0.94 9.40
N SER A 106 6.70 -0.69 8.61
CA SER A 106 7.20 0.67 8.39
C SER A 106 7.08 1.17 6.97
N ASN A 107 6.79 0.30 6.01
CA ASN A 107 6.87 0.64 4.60
C ASN A 107 5.54 0.42 3.90
N TYR A 108 5.23 1.35 3.00
CA TYR A 108 4.03 1.26 2.17
C TYR A 108 4.41 1.39 0.71
N ASN A 109 3.73 0.64 -0.13
CA ASN A 109 3.86 0.77 -1.57
C ASN A 109 2.51 1.22 -2.12
N ILE A 110 2.49 2.37 -2.80
CA ILE A 110 1.27 2.94 -3.33
C ILE A 110 1.29 2.81 -4.83
N ILE A 111 0.25 2.19 -5.38
CA ILE A 111 0.13 1.98 -6.81
C ILE A 111 -1.11 2.72 -7.28
N VAL A 112 -0.93 3.68 -8.19
CA VAL A 112 -2.06 4.42 -8.75
C VAL A 112 -2.33 3.90 -10.16
N LYS A 113 -3.60 3.80 -10.50
CA LYS A 113 -4.01 3.38 -11.83
C LYS A 113 -4.20 4.62 -12.68
N ALA A 114 -3.20 4.91 -13.48
CA ALA A 114 -3.14 6.15 -14.26
C ALA A 114 -2.20 5.96 -15.43
N ASP A 115 -2.31 6.83 -16.43
CA ASP A 115 -1.43 6.76 -17.59
C ASP A 115 -0.04 7.28 -17.30
N SER A 116 0.10 8.12 -16.30
CA SER A 116 1.39 8.69 -15.93
C SER A 116 1.34 9.17 -14.48
N LEU A 117 2.52 9.44 -13.94
CA LEU A 117 2.67 9.92 -12.57
C LEU A 117 3.81 10.93 -12.55
N SER A 118 3.50 12.19 -12.23
CA SER A 118 4.52 13.22 -12.14
C SER A 118 5.24 13.16 -10.79
N ASN A 119 6.42 13.76 -10.75
CA ASN A 119 7.17 13.86 -9.49
C ASN A 119 6.39 14.67 -8.44
N GLN A 120 5.69 15.70 -8.87
CA GLN A 120 4.88 16.51 -7.97
C GLN A 120 3.75 15.68 -7.38
N GLU A 121 3.08 14.89 -8.21
CA GLU A 121 2.03 14.01 -7.72
C GLU A 121 2.59 12.98 -6.74
N ALA A 122 3.73 12.38 -7.07
CA ALA A 122 4.35 11.38 -6.19
C ALA A 122 4.67 12.00 -4.83
N ASN A 123 5.21 13.22 -4.82
CA ASN A 123 5.55 13.90 -3.58
C ASN A 123 4.30 14.20 -2.75
N GLU A 124 3.22 14.63 -3.40
CA GLU A 124 1.96 14.89 -2.72
C GLU A 124 1.41 13.60 -2.10
N ILE A 125 1.48 12.50 -2.84
CA ILE A 125 1.02 11.21 -2.35
C ILE A 125 1.81 10.79 -1.12
N MET A 126 3.14 10.95 -1.17
CA MET A 126 4.00 10.63 -0.03
C MET A 126 3.63 11.44 1.19
N ARG A 127 3.38 12.74 0.99
CA ARG A 127 3.03 13.62 2.10
C ARG A 127 1.68 13.24 2.70
N LYS A 128 0.67 12.99 1.85
CA LYS A 128 -0.64 12.58 2.34
C LYS A 128 -0.59 11.27 3.08
N THR A 129 0.24 10.35 2.61
CA THR A 129 0.43 9.06 3.27
C THR A 129 1.03 9.26 4.66
N ALA A 130 2.06 10.09 4.75
CA ALA A 130 2.69 10.35 6.05
C ALA A 130 1.70 11.01 7.01
N GLU A 131 0.88 11.94 6.53
CA GLU A 131 -0.12 12.60 7.35
C GLU A 131 -1.18 11.63 7.86
N THR A 132 -1.61 10.71 7.00
CA THR A 132 -2.71 9.80 7.33
C THR A 132 -2.25 8.61 8.13
N LEU A 133 -1.13 8.01 7.74
CA LEU A 133 -0.64 6.77 8.35
C LEU A 133 0.50 6.98 9.34
N GLY A 134 1.02 8.21 9.42
CA GLY A 134 2.09 8.52 10.35
C GLY A 134 3.42 7.91 10.00
N ASN A 135 3.63 7.53 8.74
CA ASN A 135 4.83 6.84 8.32
C ASN A 135 5.35 7.43 7.03
N GLY A 136 6.67 7.65 6.96
CA GLY A 136 7.29 8.30 5.84
C GLY A 136 7.95 7.38 4.81
N ASN A 137 7.99 6.07 5.05
CA ASN A 137 8.65 5.15 4.13
C ASN A 137 7.67 4.67 3.07
N VAL A 138 7.58 5.43 1.99
CA VAL A 138 6.57 5.24 0.96
C VAL A 138 7.21 5.15 -0.41
N THR A 139 6.83 4.13 -1.17
CA THR A 139 7.18 4.01 -2.58
C THR A 139 5.90 4.24 -3.38
N VAL A 140 5.99 5.05 -4.44
CA VAL A 140 4.84 5.36 -5.27
C VAL A 140 5.14 4.95 -6.71
N GLU A 141 4.20 4.23 -7.32
CA GLU A 141 4.33 3.82 -8.71
C GLU A 141 2.97 3.86 -9.37
N PHE A 142 2.97 3.76 -10.70
CA PHE A 142 1.71 3.76 -11.43
C PHE A 142 1.62 2.54 -12.33
N ALA A 143 0.38 2.11 -12.57
CA ALA A 143 0.05 1.06 -13.50
C ALA A 143 -0.91 1.65 -14.52
N LYS A 144 -0.65 1.43 -15.80
CA LYS A 144 -1.47 2.04 -16.84
C LYS A 144 -2.86 1.45 -16.87
N ARG A 145 -3.79 2.33 -17.21
CA ARG A 145 -5.19 1.94 -17.33
C ARG A 145 -5.39 1.03 -18.53
#